data_b1636af84d7e27019cf11db93f24f2eb
#
_entry.id   b1636af84d7e27019cf11db93f24f2eb
#
_cell.length_a   1.000
_cell.length_b   1.000
_cell.length_c   1.000
_cell.angle_alpha   90.00
_cell.angle_beta   90.00
_cell.angle_gamma   90.00
#
_symmetry.space_group_name_H-M   'P 1'
#
loop_
_entity.id
_entity.type
_entity.pdbx_description
1 polymer ?
#
loop_
_entity_poly.entity_id
_entity_poly.type
_entity_poly.pdbx_seq_one_letter_code
_entity_poly.pdbx_strand_id
1 'polypeptide(L)'
;GAQGILLDVDHGTYPFVTSSNTVASSAATGTGCGPNSINYVLGITKAYTTRVGEGPFPTELKDNIGELLGTRGKEFGTVTSRKRRCGWFDGVLVRQTIKISGIDGIALTKLDVLDELDEIKMCVEYELNGKKIDYLPASVEDQLKIRPIYKSFPGWKKSTKGIKNLDVLPEEAKNYIHFIEDFIGAKISSISTSPEREDTILIKNPFED
;
A
#
# COMPACT_ATOMS: atom_id res chain seq x y z
N GLY A 1 12.39 -11.22 7.61
CA GLY A 1 12.66 -10.25 6.56
C GLY A 1 11.90 -8.97 6.78
N ALA A 2 12.37 -7.87 6.24
CA ALA A 2 11.81 -6.53 6.48
C ALA A 2 11.63 -5.74 5.17
N GLN A 3 11.48 -6.42 4.04
CA GLN A 3 11.51 -5.74 2.74
C GLN A 3 10.13 -5.42 2.16
N GLY A 4 9.14 -6.18 2.46
CA GLY A 4 7.78 -6.05 1.92
C GLY A 4 7.31 -7.29 1.16
N ILE A 5 6.01 -7.53 1.20
CA ILE A 5 5.39 -8.80 0.78
C ILE A 5 5.69 -9.13 -0.69
N LEU A 6 5.65 -8.14 -1.59
CA LEU A 6 5.91 -8.37 -3.03
C LEU A 6 7.38 -8.61 -3.37
N LEU A 7 8.27 -8.52 -2.38
CA LEU A 7 9.69 -8.90 -2.49
C LEU A 7 9.98 -10.26 -1.87
N ASP A 8 8.98 -10.97 -1.37
CA ASP A 8 9.12 -12.34 -0.85
C ASP A 8 9.65 -13.28 -1.93
N VAL A 9 10.61 -14.14 -1.57
CA VAL A 9 11.29 -15.04 -2.52
C VAL A 9 10.33 -16.04 -3.17
N ASP A 10 9.28 -16.47 -2.45
CA ASP A 10 8.32 -17.47 -2.93
C ASP A 10 7.02 -16.83 -3.47
N HIS A 11 6.56 -15.74 -2.83
CA HIS A 11 5.26 -15.13 -3.10
C HIS A 11 5.33 -13.76 -3.79
N GLY A 12 6.54 -13.23 -3.97
CA GLY A 12 6.76 -11.92 -4.58
C GLY A 12 6.80 -11.95 -6.11
N THR A 13 7.20 -10.83 -6.68
CA THR A 13 7.31 -10.62 -8.13
C THR A 13 8.65 -11.16 -8.67
N TYR A 14 8.85 -12.46 -8.59
CA TYR A 14 10.07 -13.11 -9.09
C TYR A 14 10.34 -12.77 -10.56
N PRO A 15 11.60 -12.48 -10.99
CA PRO A 15 12.84 -12.56 -10.21
C PRO A 15 13.19 -11.29 -9.40
N PHE A 16 12.33 -10.29 -9.34
CA PHE A 16 12.55 -9.02 -8.66
C PHE A 16 12.16 -9.12 -7.18
N VAL A 17 12.84 -9.99 -6.45
CA VAL A 17 12.58 -10.34 -5.05
C VAL A 17 13.85 -10.26 -4.21
N THR A 18 13.71 -10.36 -2.89
CA THR A 18 14.85 -10.56 -1.97
C THR A 18 15.15 -12.05 -1.80
N SER A 19 16.25 -12.37 -1.14
CA SER A 19 16.66 -13.76 -0.87
C SER A 19 16.00 -14.38 0.35
N SER A 20 14.98 -13.76 0.93
CA SER A 20 14.29 -14.22 2.13
C SER A 20 12.77 -14.16 1.99
N ASN A 21 12.08 -14.89 2.86
CA ASN A 21 10.63 -14.75 3.02
C ASN A 21 10.31 -13.47 3.79
N THR A 22 9.31 -12.74 3.32
CA THR A 22 8.86 -11.46 3.89
C THR A 22 7.37 -11.47 4.24
N VAL A 23 6.67 -12.57 3.98
CA VAL A 23 5.28 -12.78 4.39
C VAL A 23 5.19 -13.02 5.91
N ALA A 24 4.08 -12.65 6.53
CA ALA A 24 3.92 -12.72 7.98
C ALA A 24 4.09 -14.14 8.54
N SER A 25 3.67 -15.17 7.80
CA SER A 25 3.82 -16.57 8.22
C SER A 25 5.27 -17.00 8.44
N SER A 26 6.23 -16.34 7.79
CA SER A 26 7.67 -16.62 8.00
C SER A 26 8.17 -16.24 9.39
N ALA A 27 7.44 -15.40 10.12
CA ALA A 27 7.76 -15.06 11.50
C ALA A 27 7.68 -16.29 12.42
N ALA A 28 6.66 -17.13 12.26
CA ALA A 28 6.52 -18.38 13.03
C ALA A 28 7.70 -19.32 12.77
N THR A 29 8.04 -19.55 11.51
CA THR A 29 9.18 -20.41 11.13
C THR A 29 10.52 -19.85 11.62
N GLY A 30 10.75 -18.55 11.44
CA GLY A 30 12.00 -17.89 11.78
C GLY A 30 12.27 -17.77 13.29
N THR A 31 11.23 -17.72 14.10
CA THR A 31 11.35 -17.65 15.58
C THR A 31 11.21 -19.00 16.25
N GLY A 32 10.74 -20.03 15.52
CA GLY A 32 10.47 -21.34 16.09
C GLY A 32 9.16 -21.40 16.91
N CYS A 33 8.31 -20.37 16.81
CA CYS A 33 6.98 -20.37 17.43
C CYS A 33 5.98 -21.15 16.57
N GLY A 34 4.92 -21.68 17.21
CA GLY A 34 3.80 -22.24 16.45
C GLY A 34 3.04 -21.16 15.70
N PRO A 35 2.39 -21.48 14.56
CA PRO A 35 1.68 -20.48 13.78
C PRO A 35 0.55 -19.76 14.53
N ASN A 36 -0.07 -20.46 15.49
CA ASN A 36 -1.14 -19.91 16.36
C ASN A 36 -0.62 -18.93 17.44
N SER A 37 0.68 -18.71 17.52
CA SER A 37 1.27 -17.70 18.43
C SER A 37 1.18 -16.28 17.89
N ILE A 38 0.78 -16.12 16.61
CA ILE A 38 0.55 -14.82 15.98
C ILE A 38 -0.94 -14.52 16.09
N ASN A 39 -1.30 -13.59 16.95
CA ASN A 39 -2.70 -13.24 17.21
C ASN A 39 -3.22 -12.10 16.31
N TYR A 40 -2.31 -11.26 15.79
CA TYR A 40 -2.68 -10.13 14.94
C TYR A 40 -1.55 -9.78 13.97
N VAL A 41 -1.88 -9.62 12.71
CA VAL A 41 -0.97 -9.19 11.65
C VAL A 41 -1.36 -7.80 11.19
N LEU A 42 -0.56 -6.80 11.55
CA LEU A 42 -0.74 -5.42 11.08
C LEU A 42 -0.01 -5.21 9.76
N GLY A 43 -0.74 -5.00 8.68
CA GLY A 43 -0.19 -4.61 7.38
C GLY A 43 0.07 -3.11 7.35
N ILE A 44 1.24 -2.71 6.83
CA ILE A 44 1.56 -1.28 6.63
C ILE A 44 1.51 -1.00 5.13
N THR A 45 0.70 -0.04 4.72
CA THR A 45 0.65 0.47 3.35
C THR A 45 0.59 1.99 3.34
N LYS A 46 1.09 2.58 2.27
CA LYS A 46 0.93 4.03 2.03
C LYS A 46 -0.42 4.28 1.36
N ALA A 47 -0.90 5.51 1.41
CA ALA A 47 -2.08 5.94 0.65
C ALA A 47 -1.85 5.98 -0.88
N TYR A 48 -0.66 5.64 -1.33
CA TYR A 48 -0.22 5.47 -2.72
C TYR A 48 0.82 4.34 -2.78
N THR A 49 1.21 3.90 -3.97
CA THR A 49 2.17 2.79 -4.12
C THR A 49 3.57 3.29 -4.44
N THR A 50 4.58 2.62 -3.87
CA THR A 50 5.99 2.87 -4.22
C THR A 50 6.74 1.56 -4.47
N ARG A 51 7.74 1.63 -5.35
CA ARG A 51 8.66 0.51 -5.59
C ARG A 51 10.10 1.00 -5.69
N VAL A 52 11.01 0.23 -5.12
CA VAL A 52 12.47 0.42 -5.30
C VAL A 52 12.95 -0.57 -6.35
N GLY A 53 13.79 -0.10 -7.26
CA GLY A 53 14.40 -0.94 -8.26
C GLY A 53 13.48 -1.31 -9.42
N GLU A 54 13.87 -2.35 -10.12
CA GLU A 54 13.18 -2.85 -11.30
C GLU A 54 12.01 -3.76 -10.96
N GLY A 55 11.35 -4.28 -11.99
CA GLY A 55 10.22 -5.17 -11.85
C GLY A 55 8.87 -4.51 -12.12
N PRO A 56 7.80 -5.30 -12.16
CA PRO A 56 6.47 -4.85 -12.52
C PRO A 56 5.94 -3.82 -11.51
N PHE A 57 5.32 -2.78 -12.03
CA PHE A 57 4.66 -1.76 -11.26
C PHE A 57 3.45 -1.24 -12.05
N PRO A 58 2.31 -1.93 -11.99
CA PRO A 58 1.17 -1.63 -12.86
C PRO A 58 0.65 -0.20 -12.75
N THR A 59 0.66 0.37 -11.55
CA THR A 59 0.12 1.70 -11.27
C THR A 59 1.17 2.81 -11.30
N GLU A 60 2.38 2.54 -11.80
CA GLU A 60 3.47 3.53 -11.89
C GLU A 60 3.07 4.78 -12.66
N LEU A 61 3.40 5.94 -12.12
CA LEU A 61 3.21 7.24 -12.74
C LEU A 61 4.56 7.82 -13.17
N LYS A 62 4.70 8.08 -14.47
CA LYS A 62 5.89 8.68 -15.09
C LYS A 62 5.62 10.14 -15.50
N ASP A 63 4.70 10.78 -14.82
CA ASP A 63 4.23 12.14 -15.05
C ASP A 63 4.49 13.06 -13.85
N ASN A 64 4.00 14.29 -13.93
CA ASN A 64 4.14 15.29 -12.87
C ASN A 64 3.54 14.84 -11.54
N ILE A 65 2.50 13.99 -11.55
CA ILE A 65 1.91 13.47 -10.31
C ILE A 65 2.86 12.47 -9.66
N GLY A 66 3.47 11.57 -10.43
CA GLY A 66 4.49 10.66 -9.92
C GLY A 66 5.70 11.40 -9.31
N GLU A 67 6.15 12.48 -9.94
CA GLU A 67 7.20 13.35 -9.40
C GLU A 67 6.77 14.06 -8.10
N LEU A 68 5.54 14.56 -8.05
CA LEU A 68 4.97 15.20 -6.87
C LEU A 68 4.89 14.23 -5.69
N LEU A 69 4.37 13.02 -5.89
CA LEU A 69 4.32 11.97 -4.86
C LEU A 69 5.73 11.64 -4.34
N GLY A 70 6.70 11.52 -5.25
CA GLY A 70 8.10 11.26 -4.91
C GLY A 70 8.73 12.35 -4.05
N THR A 71 8.48 13.61 -4.40
CA THR A 71 9.04 14.78 -3.72
C THR A 71 8.36 15.03 -2.37
N ARG A 72 7.04 15.11 -2.34
CA ARG A 72 6.27 15.33 -1.09
C ARG A 72 6.45 14.16 -0.12
N GLY A 73 6.40 12.93 -0.64
CA GLY A 73 6.59 11.72 0.15
C GLY A 73 8.04 11.49 0.58
N LYS A 74 9.00 12.29 0.09
CA LYS A 74 10.45 12.06 0.32
C LYS A 74 10.83 10.61 -0.02
N GLU A 75 10.39 10.16 -1.19
CA GLU A 75 10.53 8.76 -1.58
C GLU A 75 11.94 8.47 -2.12
N PHE A 76 12.88 8.44 -1.19
CA PHE A 76 14.28 8.07 -1.43
C PHE A 76 14.70 6.96 -0.46
N GLY A 77 15.62 6.11 -0.92
CA GLY A 77 16.20 5.09 -0.05
C GLY A 77 17.07 5.75 1.03
N THR A 78 16.85 5.36 2.29
CA THR A 78 17.54 5.98 3.44
C THR A 78 19.07 5.83 3.35
N VAL A 79 19.56 4.69 2.87
CA VAL A 79 21.00 4.40 2.78
C VAL A 79 21.57 4.79 1.41
N THR A 80 20.84 4.46 0.34
CA THR A 80 21.35 4.61 -1.02
C THR A 80 20.95 5.92 -1.69
N SER A 81 20.07 6.70 -1.07
CA SER A 81 19.44 7.89 -1.65
C SER A 81 18.78 7.64 -3.02
N ARG A 82 18.58 6.37 -3.39
CA ARG A 82 17.96 6.00 -4.66
C ARG A 82 16.48 6.41 -4.64
N LYS A 83 16.06 7.12 -5.68
CA LYS A 83 14.66 7.51 -5.87
C LYS A 83 13.77 6.26 -6.00
N ARG A 84 12.65 6.26 -5.30
CA ARG A 84 11.61 5.25 -5.46
C ARG A 84 10.67 5.66 -6.59
N ARG A 85 10.21 4.67 -7.34
CA ARG A 85 9.13 4.81 -8.31
C ARG A 85 7.84 5.00 -7.55
N CYS A 86 6.96 5.88 -7.99
CA CYS A 86 5.69 6.20 -7.34
C CYS A 86 4.52 5.94 -8.29
N GLY A 87 3.37 5.59 -7.73
CA GLY A 87 2.15 5.34 -8.49
C GLY A 87 0.91 5.42 -7.62
N TRP A 88 -0.26 5.37 -8.27
CA TRP A 88 -1.53 5.33 -7.55
C TRP A 88 -1.64 4.09 -6.66
N PHE A 89 -2.48 4.18 -5.63
CA PHE A 89 -2.76 3.06 -4.74
C PHE A 89 -3.25 1.85 -5.56
N ASP A 90 -2.59 0.72 -5.38
CA ASP A 90 -2.95 -0.52 -6.06
C ASP A 90 -3.77 -1.43 -5.14
N GLY A 91 -5.09 -1.25 -5.21
CA GLY A 91 -6.00 -2.01 -4.37
C GLY A 91 -6.00 -3.50 -4.68
N VAL A 92 -5.77 -3.88 -5.95
CA VAL A 92 -5.69 -5.29 -6.35
C VAL A 92 -4.51 -5.98 -5.67
N LEU A 93 -3.32 -5.36 -5.73
CA LEU A 93 -2.13 -5.89 -5.06
C LEU A 93 -2.30 -5.95 -3.55
N VAL A 94 -2.80 -4.88 -2.92
CA VAL A 94 -2.99 -4.85 -1.47
C VAL A 94 -3.97 -5.93 -1.03
N ARG A 95 -5.11 -6.09 -1.72
CA ARG A 95 -6.08 -7.15 -1.45
C ARG A 95 -5.47 -8.56 -1.58
N GLN A 96 -4.62 -8.78 -2.59
CA GLN A 96 -3.91 -10.04 -2.77
C GLN A 96 -2.91 -10.29 -1.64
N THR A 97 -2.13 -9.28 -1.25
CA THR A 97 -1.12 -9.40 -0.18
C THR A 97 -1.74 -9.60 1.20
N ILE A 98 -2.93 -9.03 1.46
CA ILE A 98 -3.71 -9.29 2.67
C ILE A 98 -4.01 -10.79 2.82
N LYS A 99 -4.47 -11.43 1.74
CA LYS A 99 -4.78 -12.87 1.71
C LYS A 99 -3.52 -13.73 1.91
N ILE A 100 -2.41 -13.36 1.26
CA ILE A 100 -1.14 -14.11 1.35
C ILE A 100 -0.56 -14.07 2.77
N SER A 101 -0.64 -12.93 3.43
CA SER A 101 -0.03 -12.73 4.76
C SER A 101 -1.00 -12.86 5.93
N GLY A 102 -2.31 -13.08 5.68
CA GLY A 102 -3.31 -13.15 6.75
C GLY A 102 -3.36 -11.83 7.55
N ILE A 103 -3.44 -10.70 6.86
CA ILE A 103 -3.44 -9.37 7.50
C ILE A 103 -4.81 -9.11 8.11
N ASP A 104 -4.83 -8.77 9.41
CA ASP A 104 -6.04 -8.49 10.19
C ASP A 104 -6.45 -7.02 10.14
N GLY A 105 -5.47 -6.12 10.03
CA GLY A 105 -5.72 -4.68 9.94
C GLY A 105 -4.60 -3.93 9.25
N ILE A 106 -4.89 -2.70 8.83
CA ILE A 106 -3.99 -1.87 8.05
C ILE A 106 -3.61 -0.58 8.80
N ALA A 107 -2.32 -0.30 8.85
CA ALA A 107 -1.81 1.05 9.11
C ALA A 107 -1.63 1.77 7.77
N LEU A 108 -2.53 2.70 7.46
CA LEU A 108 -2.48 3.54 6.27
C LEU A 108 -1.59 4.74 6.54
N THR A 109 -0.49 4.88 5.79
CA THR A 109 0.49 5.92 6.02
C THR A 109 0.53 6.96 4.91
N LYS A 110 1.08 8.13 5.21
CA LYS A 110 1.34 9.19 4.22
C LYS A 110 0.10 9.71 3.50
N LEU A 111 -1.01 9.85 4.22
CA LEU A 111 -2.23 10.42 3.67
C LEU A 111 -2.00 11.86 3.20
N ASP A 112 -1.23 12.63 3.97
CA ASP A 112 -0.85 14.03 3.73
C ASP A 112 -0.13 14.27 2.39
N VAL A 113 0.49 13.24 1.83
CA VAL A 113 1.18 13.33 0.53
C VAL A 113 0.19 13.56 -0.62
N LEU A 114 -1.06 13.12 -0.45
CA LEU A 114 -2.13 13.29 -1.43
C LEU A 114 -2.87 14.63 -1.30
N ASP A 115 -2.56 15.45 -0.29
CA ASP A 115 -3.18 16.76 -0.10
C ASP A 115 -3.07 17.63 -1.35
N GLU A 116 -4.06 18.47 -1.58
CA GLU A 116 -4.11 19.46 -2.68
C GLU A 116 -4.17 18.87 -4.10
N LEU A 117 -4.24 17.56 -4.27
CA LEU A 117 -4.54 16.99 -5.58
C LEU A 117 -5.98 17.29 -6.00
N ASP A 118 -6.20 17.47 -7.30
CA ASP A 118 -7.55 17.66 -7.85
C ASP A 118 -8.32 16.35 -7.90
N GLU A 119 -7.63 15.29 -8.26
CA GLU A 119 -8.16 13.94 -8.42
C GLU A 119 -7.18 12.94 -7.83
N ILE A 120 -7.71 11.90 -7.19
CA ILE A 120 -6.96 10.76 -6.68
C ILE A 120 -7.52 9.51 -7.35
N LYS A 121 -6.64 8.60 -7.74
CA LYS A 121 -7.05 7.34 -8.39
C LYS A 121 -6.62 6.14 -7.56
N MET A 122 -7.43 5.11 -7.61
CA MET A 122 -7.13 3.80 -7.04
C MET A 122 -7.33 2.74 -8.11
N CYS A 123 -6.35 1.85 -8.27
CA CYS A 123 -6.50 0.69 -9.13
C CYS A 123 -7.42 -0.33 -8.46
N VAL A 124 -8.50 -0.67 -9.18
CA VAL A 124 -9.54 -1.59 -8.70
C VAL A 124 -9.59 -2.90 -9.50
N GLU A 125 -8.96 -2.93 -10.66
CA GLU A 125 -8.98 -4.08 -11.56
C GLU A 125 -7.79 -3.97 -12.53
N TYR A 126 -7.38 -5.07 -13.13
CA TYR A 126 -6.44 -5.04 -14.25
C TYR A 126 -7.11 -5.53 -15.53
N GLU A 127 -6.57 -5.10 -16.65
CA GLU A 127 -6.86 -5.66 -17.96
C GLU A 127 -5.63 -6.42 -18.48
N LEU A 128 -5.82 -7.67 -18.87
CA LEU A 128 -4.80 -8.49 -19.51
C LEU A 128 -5.39 -9.08 -20.79
N ASN A 129 -4.81 -8.75 -21.96
CA ASN A 129 -5.23 -9.25 -23.28
C ASN A 129 -6.74 -9.05 -23.53
N GLY A 130 -7.29 -7.88 -23.15
CA GLY A 130 -8.70 -7.54 -23.31
C GLY A 130 -9.65 -8.19 -22.28
N LYS A 131 -9.13 -8.92 -21.31
CA LYS A 131 -9.91 -9.52 -20.21
C LYS A 131 -9.62 -8.81 -18.89
N LYS A 132 -10.65 -8.57 -18.12
CA LYS A 132 -10.54 -8.05 -16.76
C LYS A 132 -10.13 -9.13 -15.80
N ILE A 133 -9.16 -8.84 -14.94
CA ILE A 133 -8.67 -9.72 -13.88
C ILE A 133 -8.52 -8.95 -12.58
N ASP A 134 -8.66 -9.62 -11.46
CA ASP A 134 -8.63 -9.03 -10.11
C ASP A 134 -7.47 -9.56 -9.25
N TYR A 135 -6.41 -10.00 -9.90
CA TYR A 135 -5.17 -10.50 -9.30
C TYR A 135 -3.97 -10.14 -10.15
N LEU A 136 -2.77 -10.08 -9.54
CA LEU A 136 -1.51 -9.96 -10.26
C LEU A 136 -1.14 -11.35 -10.82
N PRO A 137 -0.95 -11.50 -12.14
CA PRO A 137 -0.48 -12.76 -12.73
C PRO A 137 0.88 -13.19 -12.17
N ALA A 138 1.14 -14.48 -12.11
CA ALA A 138 2.43 -15.01 -11.67
C ALA A 138 3.54 -14.82 -12.72
N SER A 139 3.19 -14.89 -14.00
CA SER A 139 4.14 -14.72 -15.11
C SER A 139 4.59 -13.27 -15.24
N VAL A 140 5.91 -13.04 -15.28
CA VAL A 140 6.49 -11.71 -15.53
C VAL A 140 6.02 -11.14 -16.88
N GLU A 141 5.91 -12.00 -17.90
CA GLU A 141 5.44 -11.60 -19.22
C GLU A 141 4.02 -11.01 -19.17
N ASP A 142 3.12 -11.62 -18.40
CA ASP A 142 1.77 -11.13 -18.22
C ASP A 142 1.75 -9.88 -17.32
N GLN A 143 2.56 -9.86 -16.26
CA GLN A 143 2.70 -8.68 -15.39
C GLN A 143 3.14 -7.42 -16.15
N LEU A 144 3.93 -7.57 -17.21
CA LEU A 144 4.36 -6.46 -18.06
C LEU A 144 3.29 -6.00 -19.07
N LYS A 145 2.28 -6.84 -19.33
CA LYS A 145 1.18 -6.54 -20.26
C LYS A 145 -0.06 -5.98 -19.59
N ILE A 146 -0.19 -6.15 -18.27
CA ILE A 146 -1.39 -5.69 -17.58
C ILE A 146 -1.51 -4.17 -17.61
N ARG A 147 -2.75 -3.70 -17.71
CA ARG A 147 -3.12 -2.29 -17.63
C ARG A 147 -4.02 -2.07 -16.42
N PRO A 148 -3.72 -1.11 -15.55
CA PRO A 148 -4.56 -0.81 -14.41
C PRO A 148 -5.86 -0.14 -14.84
N ILE A 149 -6.97 -0.56 -14.25
CA ILE A 149 -8.27 0.09 -14.36
C ILE A 149 -8.51 0.85 -13.06
N TYR A 150 -8.76 2.14 -13.18
CA TYR A 150 -8.85 3.04 -12.06
C TYR A 150 -10.28 3.45 -11.73
N LYS A 151 -10.55 3.60 -10.44
CA LYS A 151 -11.64 4.42 -9.91
C LYS A 151 -11.06 5.76 -9.50
N SER A 152 -11.72 6.84 -9.90
CA SER A 152 -11.37 8.22 -9.56
C SER A 152 -12.16 8.70 -8.35
N PHE A 153 -11.51 9.53 -7.54
CA PHE A 153 -12.05 10.20 -6.37
C PHE A 153 -11.73 11.70 -6.46
N PRO A 154 -12.63 12.58 -6.02
CA PRO A 154 -12.27 13.98 -5.85
C PRO A 154 -11.15 14.09 -4.81
N GLY A 155 -10.14 14.88 -5.11
CA GLY A 155 -9.11 15.21 -4.15
C GLY A 155 -9.60 16.19 -3.10
N TRP A 156 -9.01 16.15 -1.93
CA TRP A 156 -9.29 17.13 -0.87
C TRP A 156 -8.35 18.32 -0.98
N LYS A 157 -8.94 19.52 -0.94
CA LYS A 157 -8.21 20.78 -1.10
C LYS A 157 -7.67 21.36 0.21
N LYS A 158 -7.72 20.57 1.28
CA LYS A 158 -7.31 20.95 2.62
C LYS A 158 -6.14 20.07 3.05
N SER A 159 -5.22 20.66 3.83
CA SER A 159 -4.15 19.86 4.41
C SER A 159 -4.70 18.90 5.45
N THR A 160 -4.28 17.65 5.38
CA THR A 160 -4.53 16.63 6.42
C THR A 160 -3.39 16.54 7.42
N LYS A 161 -2.28 17.27 7.18
CA LYS A 161 -1.07 17.19 8.00
C LYS A 161 -1.34 17.54 9.46
N GLY A 162 -0.95 16.63 10.35
CA GLY A 162 -1.06 16.81 11.80
C GLY A 162 -2.47 16.58 12.36
N ILE A 163 -3.45 16.15 11.55
CA ILE A 163 -4.79 15.79 12.04
C ILE A 163 -4.69 14.49 12.84
N LYS A 164 -5.26 14.49 14.05
CA LYS A 164 -5.21 13.37 15.02
C LYS A 164 -6.58 12.72 15.27
N ASN A 165 -7.63 13.22 14.64
CA ASN A 165 -8.98 12.69 14.78
C ASN A 165 -9.60 12.45 13.40
N LEU A 166 -10.17 11.26 13.21
CA LEU A 166 -10.80 10.83 11.95
C LEU A 166 -11.94 11.77 11.53
N ASP A 167 -12.74 12.25 12.50
CA ASP A 167 -13.90 13.11 12.22
C ASP A 167 -13.51 14.46 11.63
N VAL A 168 -12.30 14.92 11.91
CA VAL A 168 -11.76 16.21 11.43
C VAL A 168 -11.21 16.13 10.02
N LEU A 169 -10.94 14.93 9.50
CA LEU A 169 -10.49 14.76 8.13
C LEU A 169 -11.52 15.31 7.12
N PRO A 170 -11.06 15.86 5.98
CA PRO A 170 -11.95 16.22 4.87
C PRO A 170 -12.83 15.04 4.46
N GLU A 171 -14.06 15.32 4.05
CA GLU A 171 -15.02 14.28 3.67
C GLU A 171 -14.51 13.43 2.50
N GLU A 172 -13.84 14.04 1.52
CA GLU A 172 -13.23 13.37 0.39
C GLU A 172 -12.15 12.38 0.84
N ALA A 173 -11.35 12.75 1.85
CA ALA A 173 -10.32 11.87 2.43
C ALA A 173 -10.96 10.68 3.16
N LYS A 174 -12.02 10.92 3.96
CA LYS A 174 -12.78 9.85 4.62
C LYS A 174 -13.39 8.88 3.61
N ASN A 175 -14.00 9.40 2.55
CA ASN A 175 -14.58 8.58 1.48
C ASN A 175 -13.54 7.74 0.76
N TYR A 176 -12.35 8.28 0.51
CA TYR A 176 -11.23 7.52 -0.06
C TYR A 176 -10.77 6.40 0.87
N ILE A 177 -10.60 6.68 2.16
CA ILE A 177 -10.19 5.70 3.18
C ILE A 177 -11.23 4.59 3.33
N HIS A 178 -12.51 4.92 3.44
CA HIS A 178 -13.60 3.94 3.52
C HIS A 178 -13.65 3.05 2.28
N PHE A 179 -13.46 3.64 1.10
CA PHE A 179 -13.44 2.84 -0.12
C PHE A 179 -12.24 1.88 -0.16
N ILE A 180 -11.05 2.32 0.30
CA ILE A 180 -9.90 1.41 0.43
C ILE A 180 -10.27 0.24 1.33
N GLU A 181 -10.77 0.52 2.54
CA GLU A 181 -11.15 -0.48 3.54
C GLU A 181 -12.12 -1.51 2.97
N ASP A 182 -13.20 -1.05 2.35
CA ASP A 182 -14.22 -1.92 1.76
C ASP A 182 -13.66 -2.77 0.61
N PHE A 183 -12.84 -2.15 -0.24
CA PHE A 183 -12.28 -2.82 -1.42
C PHE A 183 -11.26 -3.90 -1.06
N ILE A 184 -10.36 -3.60 -0.12
CA ILE A 184 -9.30 -4.55 0.27
C ILE A 184 -9.80 -5.63 1.24
N GLY A 185 -10.94 -5.41 1.89
CA GLY A 185 -11.56 -6.35 2.83
C GLY A 185 -10.82 -6.47 4.17
N ALA A 186 -10.08 -5.43 4.57
CA ALA A 186 -9.41 -5.36 5.87
C ALA A 186 -9.59 -3.98 6.49
N LYS A 187 -9.76 -3.93 7.83
CA LYS A 187 -10.01 -2.69 8.54
C LYS A 187 -8.77 -1.80 8.61
N ILE A 188 -8.97 -0.49 8.46
CA ILE A 188 -7.92 0.48 8.73
C ILE A 188 -7.82 0.67 10.25
N SER A 189 -6.71 0.24 10.84
CA SER A 189 -6.47 0.33 12.28
C SER A 189 -5.84 1.66 12.69
N SER A 190 -5.06 2.27 11.81
CA SER A 190 -4.47 3.58 12.05
C SER A 190 -4.16 4.32 10.75
N ILE A 191 -4.11 5.65 10.83
CA ILE A 191 -3.80 6.53 9.70
C ILE A 191 -2.72 7.51 10.13
N SER A 192 -1.61 7.56 9.39
CA SER A 192 -0.58 8.57 9.60
C SER A 192 -0.82 9.77 8.67
N THR A 193 -0.83 10.95 9.25
CA THR A 193 -1.08 12.25 8.60
C THR A 193 0.18 13.12 8.51
N SER A 194 1.32 12.64 9.01
CA SER A 194 2.63 13.25 8.83
C SER A 194 3.75 12.25 9.19
N PRO A 195 5.02 12.60 9.01
CA PRO A 195 6.16 11.78 9.47
C PRO A 195 6.27 11.66 10.99
N GLU A 196 5.64 12.56 11.75
CA GLU A 196 5.74 12.61 13.19
C GLU A 196 4.89 11.51 13.85
N ARG A 197 5.45 10.84 14.86
CA ARG A 197 4.76 9.76 15.58
C ARG A 197 3.41 10.19 16.17
N GLU A 198 3.38 11.41 16.70
CA GLU A 198 2.20 11.97 17.36
C GLU A 198 1.06 12.32 16.38
N ASP A 199 1.34 12.34 15.07
CA ASP A 199 0.38 12.66 14.03
C ASP A 199 -0.21 11.38 13.43
N THR A 200 -0.69 10.51 14.32
CA THR A 200 -1.33 9.24 13.96
C THR A 200 -2.74 9.21 14.54
N ILE A 201 -3.71 8.97 13.67
CA ILE A 201 -5.09 8.66 14.06
C ILE A 201 -5.14 7.17 14.38
N LEU A 202 -5.37 6.81 15.64
CA LEU A 202 -5.58 5.43 16.06
C LEU A 202 -7.07 5.14 16.04
N ILE A 203 -7.50 4.17 15.20
CA ILE A 203 -8.89 3.75 15.04
C ILE A 203 -9.15 2.48 15.85
N LYS A 204 -8.23 1.52 15.77
CA LYS A 204 -8.26 0.28 16.54
C LYS A 204 -6.86 -0.02 17.10
N ASN A 205 -6.78 -0.21 18.40
CA ASN A 205 -5.56 -0.70 19.03
C ASN A 205 -5.47 -2.22 18.85
N PRO A 206 -4.44 -2.76 18.18
CA PRO A 206 -4.30 -4.20 17.98
C PRO A 206 -3.97 -4.98 19.27
N PHE A 207 -3.69 -4.29 20.38
CA PHE A 207 -3.40 -4.88 21.69
C PHE A 207 -4.60 -4.83 22.66
N GLU A 208 -5.72 -4.29 22.22
CA GLU A 208 -6.97 -4.23 22.98
C GLU A 208 -8.03 -5.08 22.28
N ASP A 209 -8.83 -5.83 23.08
CA ASP A 209 -9.93 -6.70 22.61
C ASP A 209 -11.10 -5.89 22.02
#